data_eb3795320304310b656fd2e54735e70c
#
_entry.id   eb3795320304310b656fd2e54735e70c
#
_cell.length_a   1.000
_cell.length_b   1.000
_cell.length_c   1.000
_cell.angle_alpha   90.00
_cell.angle_beta   90.00
_cell.angle_gamma   90.00
#
_symmetry.space_group_name_H-M   'P 1'
#
loop_
_entity.id
_entity.type
_entity.pdbx_description
1 polymer ?
#
loop_
_entity_poly.entity_id
_entity_poly.type
_entity_poly.pdbx_seq_one_letter_code
_entity_poly.pdbx_strand_id
1 'polypeptide(L)'
;MKKPKKQATPIFRELTRAECDALLERNLVGRIAFTFRDRVDIEPVHYVYAKGWLHGRTSLGTKLATLRHHPWIAFEVDETHGLYDWRSVIVHGVVHLPERDGSPTDQDAYESTLRLIRKLEPLALELGDPTPKRQVLFRIHVDEMTGRAATTAVAKHVEARVERHIRRDDEAPLGPV
;
A
#
# COMPACT_ATOMS: atom_id res chain seq x y z
N MET A 1 -1.04 -37.65 -30.05
CA MET A 1 0.03 -36.73 -29.60
C MET A 1 -0.59 -35.39 -29.23
N LYS A 2 -0.59 -35.00 -27.95
CA LYS A 2 -1.03 -33.66 -27.52
C LYS A 2 0.01 -32.64 -27.96
N LYS A 3 -0.37 -31.61 -28.74
CA LYS A 3 0.49 -30.50 -29.09
C LYS A 3 1.00 -29.85 -27.79
N PRO A 4 2.32 -29.54 -27.67
CA PRO A 4 2.84 -28.84 -26.50
C PRO A 4 2.11 -27.51 -26.36
N LYS A 5 1.52 -27.24 -25.19
CA LYS A 5 0.94 -25.93 -24.86
C LYS A 5 2.09 -24.93 -24.94
N LYS A 6 2.01 -23.95 -25.83
CA LYS A 6 2.93 -22.82 -25.87
C LYS A 6 2.90 -22.15 -24.50
N GLN A 7 3.96 -22.30 -23.74
CA GLN A 7 4.09 -21.68 -22.44
C GLN A 7 4.25 -20.16 -22.67
N ALA A 8 3.37 -19.37 -22.09
CA ALA A 8 3.43 -17.91 -22.23
C ALA A 8 4.69 -17.39 -21.53
N THR A 9 5.48 -16.59 -22.26
CA THR A 9 6.71 -15.99 -21.71
C THR A 9 6.33 -14.89 -20.72
N PRO A 10 6.86 -14.91 -19.49
CA PRO A 10 6.61 -13.85 -18.53
C PRO A 10 7.27 -12.53 -18.98
N ILE A 11 6.61 -11.43 -18.68
CA ILE A 11 7.07 -10.07 -18.92
C ILE A 11 7.20 -9.40 -17.56
N PHE A 12 8.38 -8.88 -17.25
CA PHE A 12 8.67 -8.08 -16.08
C PHE A 12 8.76 -6.61 -16.49
N ARG A 13 8.16 -5.73 -15.70
CA ARG A 13 8.17 -4.29 -15.96
C ARG A 13 8.18 -3.47 -14.67
N GLU A 14 8.61 -2.24 -14.77
CA GLU A 14 8.42 -1.25 -13.75
C GLU A 14 6.98 -0.72 -13.78
N LEU A 15 6.45 -0.35 -12.62
CA LEU A 15 5.20 0.36 -12.47
C LEU A 15 5.44 1.87 -12.60
N THR A 16 4.51 2.56 -13.22
CA THR A 16 4.47 4.02 -13.19
C THR A 16 4.11 4.53 -11.79
N ARG A 17 4.37 5.80 -11.52
CA ARG A 17 3.98 6.43 -10.24
C ARG A 17 2.50 6.26 -9.96
N ALA A 18 1.63 6.48 -10.92
CA ALA A 18 0.18 6.34 -10.77
C ALA A 18 -0.24 4.89 -10.46
N GLU A 19 0.43 3.89 -11.07
CA GLU A 19 0.18 2.48 -10.77
C GLU A 19 0.62 2.12 -9.34
N CYS A 20 1.75 2.67 -8.88
CA CYS A 20 2.21 2.50 -7.50
C CYS A 20 1.25 3.13 -6.49
N ASP A 21 0.84 4.38 -6.72
CA ASP A 21 -0.14 5.08 -5.89
C ASP A 21 -1.46 4.28 -5.80
N ALA A 22 -1.97 3.81 -6.94
CA ALA A 22 -3.19 3.00 -6.99
C ALA A 22 -3.04 1.66 -6.25
N LEU A 23 -1.85 1.02 -6.27
CA LEU A 23 -1.59 -0.20 -5.50
C LEU A 23 -1.63 0.08 -3.99
N LEU A 24 -0.99 1.16 -3.55
CA LEU A 24 -0.98 1.58 -2.16
C LEU A 24 -2.38 1.99 -1.66
N GLU A 25 -3.19 2.65 -2.49
CA GLU A 25 -4.53 3.13 -2.11
C GLU A 25 -5.54 2.01 -1.90
N ARG A 26 -5.49 0.94 -2.71
CA ARG A 26 -6.48 -0.15 -2.64
C ARG A 26 -6.13 -1.27 -1.65
N ASN A 27 -4.88 -1.32 -1.17
CA ASN A 27 -4.43 -2.28 -0.18
C ASN A 27 -4.48 -1.69 1.23
N LEU A 28 -4.72 -2.55 2.22
CA LEU A 28 -4.92 -2.16 3.62
C LEU A 28 -3.84 -2.72 4.55
N VAL A 29 -3.04 -3.66 4.06
CA VAL A 29 -1.97 -4.32 4.79
C VAL A 29 -0.68 -4.21 3.99
N GLY A 30 0.37 -3.75 4.64
CA GLY A 30 1.72 -3.75 4.09
C GLY A 30 2.71 -4.32 5.11
N ARG A 31 3.97 -4.37 4.73
CA ARG A 31 5.07 -4.86 5.57
C ARG A 31 6.05 -3.74 5.79
N ILE A 32 6.26 -3.36 7.06
CA ILE A 32 7.29 -2.39 7.45
C ILE A 32 8.56 -3.15 7.82
N ALA A 33 9.68 -2.78 7.21
CA ALA A 33 11.00 -3.29 7.51
C ALA A 33 11.82 -2.18 8.20
N PHE A 34 12.48 -2.52 9.29
CA PHE A 34 13.31 -1.61 10.08
C PHE A 34 14.52 -2.34 10.67
N THR A 35 15.59 -1.59 10.95
CA THR A 35 16.82 -2.18 11.53
C THR A 35 16.74 -2.14 13.05
N PHE A 36 16.97 -3.30 13.68
CA PHE A 36 17.05 -3.46 15.11
C PHE A 36 18.23 -4.38 15.48
N ARG A 37 19.20 -3.90 16.26
CA ARG A 37 20.39 -4.65 16.72
C ARG A 37 21.09 -5.39 15.57
N ASP A 38 21.48 -4.65 14.53
CA ASP A 38 22.22 -5.14 13.36
C ASP A 38 21.49 -6.21 12.51
N ARG A 39 20.19 -6.35 12.69
CA ARG A 39 19.33 -7.17 11.84
C ARG A 39 18.14 -6.38 11.33
N VAL A 40 17.57 -6.85 10.25
CA VAL A 40 16.31 -6.31 9.70
C VAL A 40 15.16 -7.13 10.25
N ASP A 41 14.21 -6.47 10.89
CA ASP A 41 12.93 -7.05 11.27
C ASP A 41 11.84 -6.58 10.29
N ILE A 42 10.87 -7.45 9.99
CA ILE A 42 9.76 -7.20 9.08
C ILE A 42 8.46 -7.53 9.79
N GLU A 43 7.51 -6.59 9.81
CA GLU A 43 6.22 -6.80 10.45
C GLU A 43 5.06 -6.34 9.56
N PRO A 44 3.92 -7.07 9.54
CA PRO A 44 2.72 -6.60 8.88
C PRO A 44 2.07 -5.46 9.68
N VAL A 45 1.57 -4.44 8.96
CA VAL A 45 0.83 -3.33 9.55
C VAL A 45 -0.37 -2.97 8.69
N HIS A 46 -1.48 -2.60 9.33
CA HIS A 46 -2.59 -1.95 8.64
C HIS A 46 -2.23 -0.48 8.39
N TYR A 47 -2.59 0.02 7.23
CA TYR A 47 -2.29 1.39 6.83
C TYR A 47 -3.39 2.00 5.97
N VAL A 48 -3.34 3.31 5.84
CA VAL A 48 -4.05 4.09 4.83
C VAL A 48 -3.02 4.93 4.07
N TYR A 49 -3.01 4.84 2.76
CA TYR A 49 -2.20 5.72 1.92
C TYR A 49 -3.01 6.95 1.52
N ALA A 50 -2.46 8.12 1.71
CA ALA A 50 -3.08 9.38 1.31
C ALA A 50 -2.03 10.48 1.07
N LYS A 51 -2.09 11.12 -0.09
CA LYS A 51 -1.28 12.32 -0.42
C LYS A 51 0.23 12.15 -0.16
N GLY A 52 0.80 11.00 -0.54
CA GLY A 52 2.23 10.72 -0.36
C GLY A 52 2.63 10.30 1.05
N TRP A 53 1.66 9.97 1.90
CA TRP A 53 1.89 9.50 3.26
C TRP A 53 1.20 8.17 3.50
N LEU A 54 1.88 7.28 4.21
CA LEU A 54 1.30 6.08 4.80
C LEU A 54 0.94 6.38 6.26
N HIS A 55 -0.29 6.14 6.65
CA HIS A 55 -0.78 6.37 8.00
C HIS A 55 -1.11 5.05 8.66
N GLY A 56 -0.71 4.86 9.90
CA GLY A 56 -0.96 3.64 10.63
C GLY A 56 -1.00 3.84 12.14
N ARG A 57 -1.23 2.74 12.87
CA ARG A 57 -1.13 2.72 14.32
C ARG A 57 -0.43 1.46 14.81
N THR A 58 0.23 1.56 15.95
CA THR A 58 1.01 0.48 16.55
C THR A 58 0.86 0.48 18.07
N SER A 59 1.28 -0.60 18.69
CA SER A 59 1.41 -0.70 20.15
C SER A 59 2.78 -0.21 20.63
N LEU A 60 2.88 0.10 21.91
CA LEU A 60 4.15 0.27 22.58
C LEU A 60 4.95 -1.06 22.48
N GLY A 61 6.23 -0.96 22.24
CA GLY A 61 7.10 -2.11 22.12
C GLY A 61 8.43 -1.81 21.45
N THR A 62 9.21 -2.86 21.19
CA THR A 62 10.58 -2.76 20.63
C THR A 62 10.59 -2.01 19.29
N LYS A 63 9.63 -2.29 18.39
CA LYS A 63 9.51 -1.58 17.12
C LYS A 63 9.42 -0.07 17.31
N LEU A 64 8.50 0.39 18.16
CA LEU A 64 8.32 1.82 18.40
C LEU A 64 9.57 2.46 19.03
N ALA A 65 10.19 1.78 20.00
CA ALA A 65 11.44 2.25 20.60
C ALA A 65 12.55 2.38 19.56
N THR A 66 12.67 1.40 18.66
CA THR A 66 13.62 1.44 17.55
C THR A 66 13.34 2.60 16.60
N LEU A 67 12.11 2.76 16.14
CA LEU A 67 11.73 3.79 15.18
C LEU A 67 11.86 5.22 15.69
N ARG A 68 11.85 5.43 17.02
CA ARG A 68 12.17 6.73 17.63
C ARG A 68 13.63 7.14 17.46
N HIS A 69 14.54 6.18 17.40
CA HIS A 69 15.98 6.42 17.25
C HIS A 69 16.49 6.25 15.82
N HIS A 70 15.85 5.34 15.07
CA HIS A 70 16.18 5.01 13.68
C HIS A 70 14.90 5.03 12.84
N PRO A 71 14.43 6.20 12.42
CA PRO A 71 13.12 6.35 11.78
C PRO A 71 13.10 5.91 10.31
N TRP A 72 14.24 5.59 9.72
CA TRP A 72 14.33 5.11 8.34
C TRP A 72 13.79 3.70 8.19
N ILE A 73 12.91 3.51 7.22
CA ILE A 73 12.26 2.23 6.96
C ILE A 73 12.18 1.92 5.47
N ALA A 74 11.98 0.64 5.16
CA ALA A 74 11.35 0.23 3.92
C ALA A 74 9.93 -0.26 4.23
N PHE A 75 9.02 0.00 3.31
CA PHE A 75 7.63 -0.46 3.40
C PHE A 75 7.25 -1.12 2.08
N GLU A 76 6.62 -2.26 2.14
CA GLU A 76 6.27 -3.04 0.95
C GLU A 76 4.79 -3.42 0.95
N VAL A 77 4.21 -3.38 -0.24
CA VAL A 77 2.86 -3.91 -0.54
C VAL A 77 2.94 -4.73 -1.81
N ASP A 78 2.33 -5.91 -1.79
CA ASP A 78 2.23 -6.76 -2.96
C ASP A 78 0.82 -7.28 -3.21
N GLU A 79 0.55 -7.59 -4.47
CA GLU A 79 -0.59 -8.38 -4.93
C GLU A 79 -0.05 -9.54 -5.74
N THR A 80 -0.27 -10.77 -5.29
CA THR A 80 0.23 -11.98 -5.93
C THR A 80 -0.93 -12.90 -6.28
N HIS A 81 -1.16 -13.12 -7.57
CA HIS A 81 -2.19 -14.03 -8.10
C HIS A 81 -1.58 -15.30 -8.71
N GLY A 82 -0.27 -15.29 -8.98
CA GLY A 82 0.46 -16.43 -9.53
C GLY A 82 1.94 -16.15 -9.71
N LEU A 83 2.70 -17.17 -10.11
CA LEU A 83 4.16 -17.08 -10.26
C LEU A 83 4.60 -15.93 -11.19
N TYR A 84 3.83 -15.63 -12.22
CA TYR A 84 4.09 -14.56 -13.19
C TYR A 84 2.88 -13.61 -13.31
N ASP A 85 2.13 -13.45 -12.23
CA ASP A 85 1.02 -12.51 -12.13
C ASP A 85 1.05 -11.89 -10.74
N TRP A 86 1.87 -10.84 -10.60
CA TRP A 86 2.04 -10.12 -9.35
C TRP A 86 2.46 -8.67 -9.60
N ARG A 87 2.21 -7.84 -8.61
CA ARG A 87 2.66 -6.44 -8.53
C ARG A 87 3.17 -6.20 -7.12
N SER A 88 4.25 -5.42 -7.01
CA SER A 88 4.81 -5.01 -5.72
C SER A 88 5.26 -3.56 -5.79
N VAL A 89 5.08 -2.84 -4.69
CA VAL A 89 5.58 -1.48 -4.48
C VAL A 89 6.43 -1.46 -3.23
N ILE A 90 7.63 -0.91 -3.36
CA ILE A 90 8.53 -0.63 -2.24
C ILE A 90 8.63 0.87 -2.06
N VAL A 91 8.43 1.31 -0.83
CA VAL A 91 8.60 2.69 -0.36
C VAL A 91 9.79 2.74 0.59
N HIS A 92 10.65 3.73 0.41
CA HIS A 92 11.61 4.14 1.44
C HIS A 92 11.17 5.48 2.01
N GLY A 93 11.29 5.63 3.31
CA GLY A 93 10.83 6.86 3.96
C GLY A 93 11.15 6.93 5.44
N VAL A 94 10.68 8.02 6.05
CA VAL A 94 10.90 8.33 7.45
C VAL A 94 9.59 8.21 8.22
N VAL A 95 9.65 7.51 9.36
CA VAL A 95 8.53 7.42 10.29
C VAL A 95 8.46 8.68 11.14
N HIS A 96 7.28 9.28 11.19
CA HIS A 96 6.92 10.34 12.11
C HIS A 96 5.89 9.82 13.10
N LEU A 97 6.07 10.16 14.37
CA LEU A 97 5.17 9.80 15.47
C LEU A 97 4.49 11.08 15.96
N PRO A 98 3.36 11.48 15.38
CA PRO A 98 2.70 12.72 15.78
C PRO A 98 2.14 12.59 17.20
N GLU A 99 2.32 13.63 18.01
CA GLU A 99 1.86 13.68 19.39
C GLU A 99 0.61 14.55 19.51
N ARG A 100 -0.36 14.08 20.31
CA ARG A 100 -1.62 14.79 20.51
C ARG A 100 -1.44 16.14 21.17
N ASP A 101 -0.51 16.21 22.12
CA ASP A 101 -0.20 17.42 22.92
C ASP A 101 1.09 18.07 22.46
N GLY A 102 1.57 17.77 21.24
CA GLY A 102 2.77 18.31 20.64
C GLY A 102 2.60 19.72 20.08
N SER A 103 3.50 20.10 19.18
CA SER A 103 3.40 21.36 18.43
C SER A 103 2.09 21.44 17.62
N PRO A 104 1.63 22.63 17.20
CA PRO A 104 0.46 22.76 16.33
C PRO A 104 0.54 21.87 15.08
N THR A 105 1.71 21.73 14.49
CA THR A 105 1.93 20.83 13.33
C THR A 105 1.78 19.36 13.70
N ASP A 106 2.21 18.94 14.91
CA ASP A 106 2.02 17.59 15.40
C ASP A 106 0.55 17.29 15.69
N GLN A 107 -0.16 18.24 16.28
CA GLN A 107 -1.60 18.13 16.53
C GLN A 107 -2.39 17.93 15.23
N ASP A 108 -2.12 18.75 14.21
CA ASP A 108 -2.72 18.61 12.87
C ASP A 108 -2.40 17.26 12.25
N ALA A 109 -1.15 16.81 12.39
CA ALA A 109 -0.70 15.50 11.90
C ALA A 109 -1.38 14.36 12.64
N TYR A 110 -1.53 14.45 13.96
CA TYR A 110 -2.24 13.48 14.79
C TYR A 110 -3.70 13.37 14.37
N GLU A 111 -4.43 14.50 14.33
CA GLU A 111 -5.85 14.53 13.97
C GLU A 111 -6.11 14.04 12.53
N SER A 112 -5.25 14.43 11.59
CA SER A 112 -5.37 13.95 10.20
C SER A 112 -5.12 12.45 10.09
N THR A 113 -4.13 11.93 10.80
CA THR A 113 -3.81 10.49 10.84
C THR A 113 -4.95 9.71 11.49
N LEU A 114 -5.47 10.16 12.64
CA LEU A 114 -6.58 9.52 13.33
C LEU A 114 -7.83 9.46 12.45
N ARG A 115 -8.16 10.55 11.76
CA ARG A 115 -9.30 10.62 10.83
C ARG A 115 -9.17 9.59 9.70
N LEU A 116 -7.96 9.41 9.15
CA LEU A 116 -7.71 8.42 8.10
C LEU A 116 -7.81 6.99 8.64
N ILE A 117 -7.22 6.71 9.81
CA ILE A 117 -7.30 5.40 10.45
C ILE A 117 -8.75 5.03 10.79
N ARG A 118 -9.58 5.97 11.20
CA ARG A 118 -11.01 5.75 11.47
C ARG A 118 -11.84 5.40 10.24
N LYS A 119 -11.32 5.57 9.03
CA LYS A 119 -11.94 5.01 7.81
C LYS A 119 -11.80 3.48 7.75
N LEU A 120 -10.74 2.90 8.33
CA LEU A 120 -10.54 1.45 8.44
C LEU A 120 -11.19 0.89 9.69
N GLU A 121 -11.02 1.57 10.80
CA GLU A 121 -11.46 1.16 12.12
C GLU A 121 -12.15 2.35 12.82
N PRO A 122 -13.47 2.48 12.68
CA PRO A 122 -14.22 3.64 13.19
C PRO A 122 -14.05 3.91 14.70
N LEU A 123 -13.81 2.85 15.48
CA LEU A 123 -13.63 2.95 16.94
C LEU A 123 -12.15 3.07 17.34
N ALA A 124 -11.25 3.34 16.40
CA ALA A 124 -9.83 3.51 16.72
C ALA A 124 -9.62 4.59 17.78
N LEU A 125 -8.93 4.22 18.88
CA LEU A 125 -8.64 5.05 20.06
C LEU A 125 -9.90 5.52 20.82
N GLU A 126 -11.02 4.80 20.67
CA GLU A 126 -12.28 5.04 21.40
C GLU A 126 -12.61 3.86 22.32
N LEU A 127 -13.64 4.06 23.15
CA LEU A 127 -14.22 2.96 23.93
C LEU A 127 -14.79 1.91 22.96
N GLY A 128 -14.36 0.64 23.12
CA GLY A 128 -14.75 -0.44 22.22
C GLY A 128 -13.81 -0.67 21.05
N ASP A 129 -12.66 0.00 21.00
CA ASP A 129 -11.60 -0.29 20.02
C ASP A 129 -11.24 -1.79 20.03
N PRO A 130 -11.38 -2.53 18.90
CA PRO A 130 -11.07 -3.96 18.86
C PRO A 130 -9.56 -4.27 19.05
N THR A 131 -8.69 -3.26 18.92
CA THR A 131 -7.23 -3.40 19.16
C THR A 131 -6.70 -2.32 20.10
N PRO A 132 -7.18 -2.28 21.39
CA PRO A 132 -6.94 -1.18 22.32
C PRO A 132 -5.47 -0.99 22.72
N LYS A 133 -4.61 -1.97 22.44
CA LYS A 133 -3.16 -1.87 22.65
C LYS A 133 -2.44 -1.05 21.58
N ARG A 134 -3.05 -0.82 20.40
CA ARG A 134 -2.47 -0.04 19.30
C ARG A 134 -2.80 1.44 19.45
N GLN A 135 -2.20 2.09 20.43
CA GLN A 135 -2.53 3.46 20.83
C GLN A 135 -1.64 4.53 20.19
N VAL A 136 -0.53 4.13 19.56
CA VAL A 136 0.42 5.08 18.99
C VAL A 136 0.17 5.23 17.50
N LEU A 137 -0.19 6.42 17.06
CA LEU A 137 -0.28 6.76 15.65
C LEU A 137 1.11 6.97 15.07
N PHE A 138 1.29 6.57 13.82
CA PHE A 138 2.46 6.89 13.03
C PHE A 138 2.06 7.31 11.61
N ARG A 139 2.90 8.07 10.97
CA ARG A 139 2.85 8.32 9.54
C ARG A 139 4.24 8.18 8.93
N ILE A 140 4.30 7.75 7.68
CA ILE A 140 5.55 7.57 6.94
C ILE A 140 5.49 8.49 5.73
N HIS A 141 6.44 9.40 5.61
CA HIS A 141 6.64 10.17 4.38
C HIS A 141 7.22 9.26 3.30
N VAL A 142 6.67 9.32 2.09
CA VAL A 142 7.19 8.57 0.94
C VAL A 142 8.29 9.40 0.29
N ASP A 143 9.56 9.10 0.61
CA ASP A 143 10.72 9.79 0.04
C ASP A 143 11.06 9.20 -1.34
N GLU A 144 11.10 7.86 -1.43
CA GLU A 144 11.32 7.13 -2.66
C GLU A 144 10.26 6.03 -2.82
N MET A 145 9.86 5.78 -4.05
CA MET A 145 8.92 4.71 -4.37
C MET A 145 9.28 4.04 -5.68
N THR A 146 9.36 2.71 -5.66
CA THR A 146 9.58 1.88 -6.84
C THR A 146 8.51 0.79 -6.90
N GLY A 147 8.09 0.45 -8.11
CA GLY A 147 7.12 -0.62 -8.30
C GLY A 147 7.52 -1.56 -9.42
N ARG A 148 7.21 -2.84 -9.27
CA ARG A 148 7.46 -3.87 -10.27
C ARG A 148 6.25 -4.76 -10.47
N ALA A 149 6.10 -5.29 -11.68
CA ALA A 149 5.07 -6.26 -12.01
C ALA A 149 5.63 -7.38 -12.88
N ALA A 150 5.08 -8.57 -12.69
CA ALA A 150 5.19 -9.66 -13.64
C ALA A 150 3.81 -9.94 -14.23
N THR A 151 3.74 -10.21 -15.54
CA THR A 151 2.52 -10.64 -16.22
C THR A 151 2.85 -11.62 -17.33
N THR A 152 1.90 -12.44 -17.73
CA THR A 152 2.05 -13.32 -18.90
C THR A 152 1.42 -12.66 -20.13
N ALA A 153 1.92 -12.97 -21.32
CA ALA A 153 1.39 -12.44 -22.59
C ALA A 153 -0.12 -12.73 -22.78
N VAL A 154 -0.66 -13.75 -22.13
CA VAL A 154 -2.08 -14.12 -22.17
C VAL A 154 -2.92 -13.09 -21.40
N ALA A 155 -2.44 -12.60 -20.26
CA ALA A 155 -3.16 -11.58 -19.47
C ALA A 155 -3.33 -10.27 -20.25
N LYS A 156 -2.30 -9.82 -20.97
CA LYS A 156 -2.39 -8.61 -21.83
C LYS A 156 -3.47 -8.70 -22.92
N HIS A 157 -3.73 -9.90 -23.46
CA HIS A 157 -4.77 -10.08 -24.47
C HIS A 157 -6.19 -9.97 -23.89
N VAL A 158 -6.36 -10.37 -22.64
CA VAL A 158 -7.67 -10.30 -21.97
C VAL A 158 -7.98 -8.86 -21.56
N GLU A 159 -7.02 -8.13 -20.95
CA GLU A 159 -7.20 -6.72 -20.60
C GLU A 159 -7.45 -5.84 -21.83
N ALA A 160 -6.68 -5.99 -22.89
CA ALA A 160 -6.88 -5.25 -24.14
C ALA A 160 -8.17 -5.65 -24.90
N ARG A 161 -8.75 -6.81 -24.62
CA ARG A 161 -10.03 -7.24 -25.18
C ARG A 161 -11.20 -6.68 -24.40
N VAL A 162 -11.08 -6.60 -23.06
CA VAL A 162 -12.08 -5.98 -22.18
C VAL A 162 -12.16 -4.48 -22.45
N GLU A 163 -11.02 -3.77 -22.51
CA GLU A 163 -11.00 -2.34 -22.84
C GLU A 163 -11.59 -2.02 -24.21
N ARG A 164 -11.36 -2.87 -25.22
CA ARG A 164 -11.97 -2.71 -26.57
C ARG A 164 -13.46 -3.01 -26.58
N HIS A 165 -13.95 -3.86 -25.70
CA HIS A 165 -15.39 -4.14 -25.59
C HIS A 165 -16.13 -2.99 -24.93
N ILE A 166 -15.56 -2.45 -23.84
CA ILE A 166 -16.11 -1.28 -23.13
C ILE A 166 -16.18 -0.07 -24.06
N ARG A 167 -15.13 0.24 -24.83
CA ARG A 167 -15.14 1.35 -25.79
C ARG A 167 -16.12 1.20 -26.94
N ARG A 168 -16.47 -0.04 -27.35
CA ARG A 168 -17.45 -0.29 -28.40
C ARG A 168 -18.88 -0.09 -27.93
N ASP A 169 -19.16 -0.35 -26.67
CA ASP A 169 -20.49 -0.17 -26.08
C ASP A 169 -20.80 1.31 -25.82
N ASP A 170 -19.75 2.15 -25.59
CA ASP A 170 -19.89 3.60 -25.44
C ASP A 170 -20.07 4.34 -26.79
N GLU A 171 -19.69 3.72 -27.92
CA GLU A 171 -19.81 4.31 -29.27
C GLU A 171 -21.07 3.87 -30.05
N ALA A 172 -21.96 3.08 -29.45
CA ALA A 172 -23.19 2.67 -30.12
C ALA A 172 -24.15 3.87 -30.27
N PRO A 173 -24.50 4.30 -31.50
CA PRO A 173 -25.40 5.44 -31.68
C PRO A 173 -26.80 5.08 -31.20
N LEU A 174 -27.37 5.96 -30.38
CA LEU A 174 -28.78 5.93 -30.02
C LEU A 174 -29.58 6.04 -31.32
N GLY A 175 -30.30 4.96 -31.67
CA GLY A 175 -31.16 4.94 -32.85
C GLY A 175 -32.24 6.04 -32.78
N PRO A 176 -32.72 6.53 -33.94
CA PRO A 176 -33.72 7.58 -33.96
C PRO A 176 -35.05 7.12 -33.40
N VAL A 177 -35.66 7.99 -32.61
CA VAL A 177 -37.05 7.89 -32.09
C VAL A 177 -38.04 8.12 -33.19
#